data_deed9bac26356f2d840b3d20526c7281
#
_entry.id   deed9bac26356f2d840b3d20526c7281
#
_cell.length_a   1.000
_cell.length_b   1.000
_cell.length_c   1.000
_cell.angle_alpha   90.00
_cell.angle_beta   90.00
_cell.angle_gamma   90.00
#
_symmetry.space_group_name_H-M   'P 1'
#
loop_
_entity.id
_entity.type
_entity.pdbx_description
1 polymer ?
#
loop_
_entity_poly.entity_id
_entity_poly.type
_entity_poly.pdbx_seq_one_letter_code
_entity_poly.pdbx_strand_id
1 'polypeptide(L)'
;MPKPQASLRDRHLRALLLSKRDQQEEHRDLNVRVLPLSAVRRAIALFAILLCTAGCRWNTAFERVQEVRRLNAALLVQFLKASDAGNRAVMAETDEMSATFAREAADATEATQKDADMMAVLLQGLGLAREASLLDDFRTKFADYRALDRRILELAVENTNLKAQRLSFTSAQQAVDATRDALDTIGRWEASKPQVWHIKALAYEALASVREIQVLEAPHIAERNDVAMTRLEKRMLAAEDNARSKLKELAGLVQPTSRPQLAAAETALGRFIDYNADIVRLSRRNSNVRSLAMSLDQKRKVAAACEASLRALQDALAQQGFMGTR
;
A
#
# COMPACT_ATOMS: atom_id res chain seq x y z
N MET A 1 -20.83 -112.19 2.73
CA MET A 1 -19.52 -112.42 2.04
C MET A 1 -18.86 -111.10 1.76
N PRO A 2 -17.70 -110.79 2.33
CA PRO A 2 -17.04 -109.50 2.18
C PRO A 2 -16.14 -109.50 0.94
N LYS A 3 -16.13 -108.34 0.21
CA LYS A 3 -15.19 -108.10 -0.88
C LYS A 3 -13.79 -107.76 -0.38
N PRO A 4 -12.72 -108.23 -1.01
CA PRO A 4 -11.36 -107.96 -0.55
C PRO A 4 -10.96 -106.52 -0.71
N GLN A 5 -10.36 -105.95 0.36
CA GLN A 5 -9.72 -104.63 0.31
C GLN A 5 -8.38 -104.74 -0.39
N ALA A 6 -8.20 -103.97 -1.44
CA ALA A 6 -6.91 -103.79 -2.10
C ALA A 6 -5.92 -103.10 -1.17
N SER A 7 -4.73 -103.66 -1.05
CA SER A 7 -3.64 -103.25 -0.15
C SER A 7 -3.19 -101.78 -0.42
N LEU A 8 -2.97 -101.06 0.65
CA LEU A 8 -2.46 -99.71 0.65
C LEU A 8 -1.14 -99.52 -0.16
N ARG A 9 -0.41 -100.61 -0.37
CA ARG A 9 0.84 -100.61 -1.15
C ARG A 9 0.65 -100.42 -2.63
N ASP A 10 -0.45 -100.94 -3.25
CA ASP A 10 -0.76 -100.78 -4.67
C ASP A 10 -1.23 -99.36 -5.04
N ARG A 11 -1.82 -98.63 -4.09
CA ARG A 11 -2.21 -97.23 -4.31
C ARG A 11 -0.99 -96.25 -4.32
N HIS A 12 0.03 -96.57 -3.47
CA HIS A 12 1.24 -95.78 -3.44
C HIS A 12 2.12 -95.91 -4.69
N LEU A 13 2.22 -97.14 -5.24
CA LEU A 13 2.98 -97.44 -6.48
C LEU A 13 2.33 -96.75 -7.72
N ARG A 14 0.99 -96.76 -7.80
CA ARG A 14 0.29 -96.08 -8.89
C ARG A 14 0.41 -94.54 -8.79
N ALA A 15 0.40 -93.97 -7.62
CA ALA A 15 0.60 -92.53 -7.39
C ALA A 15 2.03 -92.08 -7.79
N LEU A 16 3.05 -92.91 -7.47
CA LEU A 16 4.43 -92.59 -7.86
C LEU A 16 4.73 -92.74 -9.35
N LEU A 17 4.05 -93.65 -10.04
CA LEU A 17 4.21 -93.80 -11.50
C LEU A 17 3.48 -92.69 -12.29
N LEU A 18 2.34 -92.20 -11.80
CA LEU A 18 1.63 -91.10 -12.39
C LEU A 18 2.39 -89.71 -12.22
N SER A 19 2.99 -89.56 -11.01
CA SER A 19 3.82 -88.34 -10.73
C SER A 19 5.07 -88.30 -11.59
N LYS A 20 5.68 -89.36 -11.95
CA LYS A 20 6.85 -89.40 -12.86
C LYS A 20 6.47 -89.12 -14.35
N ARG A 21 5.25 -89.51 -14.73
CA ARG A 21 4.78 -89.25 -16.10
C ARG A 21 4.42 -87.80 -16.35
N ASP A 22 3.82 -87.13 -15.41
CA ASP A 22 3.51 -85.68 -15.47
C ASP A 22 4.78 -84.84 -15.44
N GLN A 23 5.83 -85.20 -14.71
CA GLN A 23 7.10 -84.48 -14.71
C GLN A 23 7.88 -84.63 -16.04
N GLN A 24 7.59 -85.60 -16.88
CA GLN A 24 8.28 -85.84 -18.13
C GLN A 24 7.58 -85.13 -19.33
N GLU A 25 6.29 -84.82 -19.23
CA GLU A 25 5.56 -84.06 -20.27
C GLU A 25 5.70 -82.55 -20.07
N GLU A 26 5.95 -82.05 -18.83
CA GLU A 26 6.09 -80.60 -18.57
C GLU A 26 7.46 -80.03 -19.00
N HIS A 27 8.38 -80.88 -19.46
CA HIS A 27 9.69 -80.40 -19.95
C HIS A 27 9.81 -80.23 -21.46
N ARG A 28 8.70 -80.27 -22.25
CA ARG A 28 8.82 -80.29 -23.70
C ARG A 28 8.50 -79.06 -24.45
N ASP A 29 7.98 -77.97 -23.81
CA ASP A 29 7.55 -76.80 -24.53
C ASP A 29 8.02 -75.40 -23.99
N LEU A 30 9.11 -75.35 -23.21
CA LEU A 30 9.78 -74.09 -22.91
C LEU A 30 10.96 -73.91 -23.89
N ASN A 31 10.63 -73.55 -25.11
CA ASN A 31 11.59 -72.99 -26.04
C ASN A 31 11.88 -71.53 -25.64
N VAL A 32 12.58 -71.34 -24.49
CA VAL A 32 13.07 -70.05 -24.06
C VAL A 32 14.08 -69.63 -25.12
N ARG A 33 13.63 -68.75 -26.04
CA ARG A 33 14.53 -67.98 -26.86
C ARG A 33 15.43 -67.18 -25.93
N VAL A 34 16.61 -67.68 -25.64
CA VAL A 34 17.65 -66.95 -24.93
C VAL A 34 18.02 -65.75 -25.79
N LEU A 35 17.47 -64.60 -25.50
CA LEU A 35 17.91 -63.35 -26.14
C LEU A 35 19.43 -63.22 -25.94
N PRO A 36 20.19 -62.91 -26.99
CA PRO A 36 21.63 -62.78 -26.84
C PRO A 36 21.92 -61.71 -25.80
N LEU A 37 22.89 -61.97 -24.89
CA LEU A 37 23.28 -61.12 -23.79
C LEU A 37 23.51 -59.66 -24.20
N SER A 38 23.84 -59.43 -25.46
CA SER A 38 23.96 -58.12 -26.08
C SER A 38 22.63 -57.36 -26.24
N ALA A 39 21.52 -58.08 -26.53
CA ALA A 39 20.18 -57.50 -26.63
C ALA A 39 19.62 -57.09 -25.24
N VAL A 40 19.83 -57.92 -24.22
CA VAL A 40 19.43 -57.63 -22.82
C VAL A 40 20.24 -56.42 -22.29
N ARG A 41 21.55 -56.36 -22.56
CA ARG A 41 22.37 -55.20 -22.18
C ARG A 41 21.92 -53.92 -22.90
N ARG A 42 21.55 -53.97 -24.16
CA ARG A 42 21.02 -52.80 -24.89
C ARG A 42 19.64 -52.35 -24.38
N ALA A 43 18.76 -53.27 -24.04
CA ALA A 43 17.44 -52.97 -23.43
C ALA A 43 17.60 -52.30 -22.04
N ILE A 44 18.50 -52.81 -21.19
CA ILE A 44 18.79 -52.22 -19.90
C ILE A 44 19.43 -50.86 -20.03
N ALA A 45 20.35 -50.62 -20.99
CA ALA A 45 20.95 -49.33 -21.25
C ALA A 45 19.93 -48.32 -21.77
N LEU A 46 19.04 -48.68 -22.67
CA LEU A 46 17.94 -47.85 -23.14
C LEU A 46 16.94 -47.48 -22.07
N PHE A 47 16.60 -48.46 -21.20
CA PHE A 47 15.71 -48.22 -20.06
C PHE A 47 16.35 -47.32 -18.99
N ALA A 48 17.67 -47.46 -18.75
CA ALA A 48 18.41 -46.55 -17.86
C ALA A 48 18.49 -45.13 -18.41
N ILE A 49 18.71 -44.97 -19.74
CA ILE A 49 18.70 -43.64 -20.41
C ILE A 49 17.29 -43.03 -20.31
N LEU A 50 16.23 -43.80 -20.54
CA LEU A 50 14.85 -43.34 -20.41
C LEU A 50 14.52 -42.90 -18.96
N LEU A 51 14.99 -43.63 -17.96
CA LEU A 51 14.83 -43.29 -16.54
C LEU A 51 15.61 -42.01 -16.17
N CYS A 52 16.85 -41.85 -16.67
CA CYS A 52 17.65 -40.64 -16.44
C CYS A 52 17.02 -39.39 -17.09
N THR A 53 16.49 -39.52 -18.32
CA THR A 53 15.83 -38.37 -18.97
C THR A 53 14.49 -38.02 -18.35
N ALA A 54 13.73 -38.99 -17.85
CA ALA A 54 12.49 -38.75 -17.11
C ALA A 54 12.79 -38.10 -15.75
N GLY A 55 13.81 -38.59 -15.01
CA GLY A 55 14.24 -38.03 -13.72
C GLY A 55 14.69 -36.59 -13.81
N CYS A 56 15.46 -36.21 -14.84
CA CYS A 56 15.87 -34.80 -15.06
C CYS A 56 14.69 -33.88 -15.36
N ARG A 57 13.70 -34.31 -16.11
CA ARG A 57 12.50 -33.49 -16.39
C ARG A 57 11.61 -33.31 -15.15
N TRP A 58 11.51 -34.27 -14.28
CA TRP A 58 10.75 -34.18 -13.03
C TRP A 58 11.42 -33.24 -12.05
N ASN A 59 12.75 -33.28 -11.92
CA ASN A 59 13.51 -32.41 -11.04
C ASN A 59 13.35 -30.94 -11.44
N THR A 60 13.42 -30.63 -12.75
CA THR A 60 13.22 -29.27 -13.27
C THR A 60 11.78 -28.76 -13.12
N ALA A 61 10.76 -29.61 -13.26
CA ALA A 61 9.37 -29.23 -13.05
C ALA A 61 9.10 -28.94 -11.56
N PHE A 62 9.60 -29.77 -10.66
CA PHE A 62 9.48 -29.56 -9.22
C PHE A 62 10.16 -28.25 -8.79
N GLU A 63 11.38 -27.99 -9.26
CA GLU A 63 12.11 -26.74 -8.97
C GLU A 63 11.33 -25.49 -9.45
N ARG A 64 10.73 -25.56 -10.63
CA ARG A 64 9.90 -24.48 -11.16
C ARG A 64 8.64 -24.22 -10.33
N VAL A 65 7.99 -25.27 -9.85
CA VAL A 65 6.82 -25.13 -8.95
C VAL A 65 7.24 -24.50 -7.61
N GLN A 66 8.39 -24.89 -7.06
CA GLN A 66 8.94 -24.26 -5.86
C GLN A 66 9.27 -22.78 -6.10
N GLU A 67 9.83 -22.44 -7.24
CA GLU A 67 10.11 -21.06 -7.62
C GLU A 67 8.82 -20.23 -7.74
N VAL A 68 7.76 -20.76 -8.35
CA VAL A 68 6.45 -20.09 -8.39
C VAL A 68 5.90 -19.82 -7.00
N ARG A 69 6.03 -20.80 -6.08
CA ARG A 69 5.61 -20.61 -4.67
C ARG A 69 6.43 -19.53 -3.97
N ARG A 70 7.75 -19.53 -4.19
CA ARG A 70 8.64 -18.51 -3.66
C ARG A 70 8.27 -17.12 -4.17
N LEU A 71 8.02 -17.00 -5.47
CA LEU A 71 7.59 -15.75 -6.09
C LEU A 71 6.23 -15.28 -5.57
N ASN A 72 5.26 -16.19 -5.37
CA ASN A 72 3.97 -15.82 -4.80
C ASN A 72 4.10 -15.26 -3.37
N ALA A 73 4.95 -15.87 -2.55
CA ALA A 73 5.24 -15.35 -1.21
C ALA A 73 5.94 -14.00 -1.27
N ALA A 74 6.94 -13.83 -2.15
CA ALA A 74 7.64 -12.57 -2.36
C ALA A 74 6.68 -11.47 -2.83
N LEU A 75 5.81 -11.78 -3.79
CA LEU A 75 4.81 -10.87 -4.35
C LEU A 75 3.84 -10.37 -3.28
N LEU A 76 3.35 -11.26 -2.40
CA LEU A 76 2.51 -10.85 -1.27
C LEU A 76 3.26 -9.91 -0.32
N VAL A 77 4.52 -10.23 0.02
CA VAL A 77 5.35 -9.40 0.91
C VAL A 77 5.60 -8.02 0.29
N GLN A 78 5.96 -7.95 -1.00
CA GLN A 78 6.21 -6.68 -1.68
C GLN A 78 4.92 -5.84 -1.80
N PHE A 79 3.80 -6.48 -2.10
CA PHE A 79 2.50 -5.79 -2.13
C PHE A 79 2.12 -5.19 -0.77
N LEU A 80 2.27 -5.96 0.32
CA LEU A 80 2.01 -5.47 1.67
C LEU A 80 2.95 -4.33 2.06
N LYS A 81 4.23 -4.43 1.68
CA LYS A 81 5.23 -3.36 1.87
C LYS A 81 4.84 -2.09 1.11
N ALA A 82 4.39 -2.21 -0.14
CA ALA A 82 3.90 -1.09 -0.93
C ALA A 82 2.71 -0.41 -0.24
N SER A 83 1.75 -1.20 0.24
CA SER A 83 0.56 -0.70 0.92
C SER A 83 0.90 0.01 2.23
N ASP A 84 1.79 -0.56 3.05
CA ASP A 84 2.25 0.03 4.31
C ASP A 84 3.01 1.34 4.08
N ALA A 85 4.00 1.34 3.18
CA ALA A 85 4.77 2.53 2.84
C ALA A 85 3.87 3.66 2.31
N GLY A 86 2.88 3.33 1.47
CA GLY A 86 1.90 4.30 0.99
C GLY A 86 1.04 4.89 2.12
N ASN A 87 0.63 4.09 3.09
CA ASN A 87 -0.10 4.58 4.26
C ASN A 87 0.78 5.48 5.14
N ARG A 88 2.06 5.12 5.34
CA ARG A 88 3.03 5.96 6.07
C ARG A 88 3.28 7.29 5.34
N ALA A 89 3.32 7.31 4.01
CA ALA A 89 3.44 8.55 3.25
C ALA A 89 2.26 9.50 3.50
N VAL A 90 1.03 8.99 3.57
CA VAL A 90 -0.19 9.77 3.85
C VAL A 90 -0.21 10.32 5.28
N MET A 91 0.37 9.59 6.24
CA MET A 91 0.39 9.94 7.67
C MET A 91 1.67 10.67 8.10
N ALA A 92 2.58 10.95 7.18
CA ALA A 92 3.86 11.57 7.49
C ALA A 92 3.69 13.02 8.00
N GLU A 93 4.46 13.39 9.01
CA GLU A 93 4.42 14.69 9.66
C GLU A 93 5.32 15.73 8.98
N THR A 94 6.21 15.29 8.07
CA THR A 94 7.09 16.18 7.31
C THR A 94 7.09 15.86 5.82
N ASP A 95 7.48 16.85 5.02
CA ASP A 95 7.58 16.73 3.56
C ASP A 95 8.60 15.66 3.17
N GLU A 96 9.73 15.60 3.89
CA GLU A 96 10.83 14.67 3.65
C GLU A 96 10.41 13.21 3.95
N MET A 97 9.72 13.01 5.07
CA MET A 97 9.19 11.68 5.44
C MET A 97 8.14 11.21 4.43
N SER A 98 7.20 12.09 4.05
CA SER A 98 6.19 11.77 3.05
C SER A 98 6.82 11.37 1.72
N ALA A 99 7.78 12.16 1.23
CA ALA A 99 8.51 11.88 -0.02
C ALA A 99 9.34 10.57 0.07
N THR A 100 9.91 10.28 1.24
CA THR A 100 10.68 9.03 1.45
C THR A 100 9.78 7.81 1.40
N PHE A 101 8.67 7.82 2.14
CA PHE A 101 7.73 6.72 2.14
C PHE A 101 7.01 6.56 0.79
N ALA A 102 6.77 7.65 0.06
CA ALA A 102 6.21 7.58 -1.29
C ALA A 102 7.16 6.87 -2.26
N ARG A 103 8.48 7.11 -2.16
CA ARG A 103 9.49 6.36 -2.94
C ARG A 103 9.52 4.89 -2.56
N GLU A 104 9.54 4.58 -1.25
CA GLU A 104 9.49 3.19 -0.77
C GLU A 104 8.24 2.44 -1.30
N ALA A 105 7.09 3.11 -1.33
CA ALA A 105 5.86 2.56 -1.89
C ALA A 105 5.97 2.31 -3.41
N ALA A 106 6.55 3.25 -4.15
CA ALA A 106 6.74 3.13 -5.59
C ALA A 106 7.69 1.97 -5.93
N ASP A 107 8.84 1.87 -5.23
CA ASP A 107 9.83 0.80 -5.42
C ASP A 107 9.22 -0.58 -5.13
N ALA A 108 8.47 -0.71 -4.04
CA ALA A 108 7.78 -1.96 -3.69
C ALA A 108 6.66 -2.32 -4.68
N THR A 109 5.97 -1.32 -5.22
CA THR A 109 4.96 -1.49 -6.28
C THR A 109 5.60 -1.98 -7.59
N GLU A 110 6.75 -1.45 -7.97
CA GLU A 110 7.51 -1.91 -9.13
C GLU A 110 8.02 -3.34 -8.94
N ALA A 111 8.56 -3.66 -7.76
CA ALA A 111 8.97 -5.02 -7.42
C ALA A 111 7.80 -6.01 -7.50
N THR A 112 6.62 -5.63 -7.00
CA THR A 112 5.39 -6.42 -7.11
C THR A 112 5.04 -6.72 -8.57
N GLN A 113 5.10 -5.72 -9.44
CA GLN A 113 4.83 -5.89 -10.88
C GLN A 113 5.82 -6.86 -11.51
N LYS A 114 7.11 -6.69 -11.24
CA LYS A 114 8.18 -7.54 -11.77
C LYS A 114 8.01 -9.01 -11.35
N ASP A 115 7.71 -9.24 -10.07
CA ASP A 115 7.49 -10.60 -9.56
C ASP A 115 6.25 -11.24 -10.20
N ALA A 116 5.17 -10.49 -10.41
CA ALA A 116 3.98 -10.96 -11.10
C ALA A 116 4.25 -11.33 -12.57
N ASP A 117 5.05 -10.53 -13.28
CA ASP A 117 5.41 -10.78 -14.67
C ASP A 117 6.33 -12.03 -14.79
N MET A 118 7.29 -12.20 -13.90
CA MET A 118 8.13 -13.41 -13.85
C MET A 118 7.29 -14.66 -13.57
N MET A 119 6.35 -14.56 -12.62
CA MET A 119 5.46 -15.67 -12.27
C MET A 119 4.56 -16.07 -13.45
N ALA A 120 4.05 -15.12 -14.22
CA ALA A 120 3.20 -15.39 -15.40
C ALA A 120 3.92 -16.29 -16.41
N VAL A 121 5.20 -16.00 -16.70
CA VAL A 121 6.02 -16.81 -17.62
C VAL A 121 6.21 -18.25 -17.08
N LEU A 122 6.47 -18.39 -15.78
CA LEU A 122 6.65 -19.72 -15.18
C LEU A 122 5.37 -20.53 -15.15
N LEU A 123 4.23 -19.93 -14.80
CA LEU A 123 2.92 -20.61 -14.79
C LEU A 123 2.52 -21.09 -16.20
N GLN A 124 2.75 -20.25 -17.22
CA GLN A 124 2.52 -20.63 -18.61
C GLN A 124 3.41 -21.81 -19.03
N GLY A 125 4.72 -21.74 -18.70
CA GLY A 125 5.69 -22.81 -19.01
C GLY A 125 5.41 -24.12 -18.29
N LEU A 126 4.69 -24.10 -17.17
CA LEU A 126 4.25 -25.28 -16.41
C LEU A 126 2.86 -25.81 -16.84
N GLY A 127 2.13 -25.06 -17.68
CA GLY A 127 0.76 -25.42 -18.08
C GLY A 127 -0.26 -25.29 -16.94
N LEU A 128 0.01 -24.49 -15.93
CA LEU A 128 -0.86 -24.28 -14.76
C LEU A 128 -1.92 -23.20 -15.07
N ALA A 129 -2.89 -23.57 -15.90
CA ALA A 129 -3.88 -22.64 -16.47
C ALA A 129 -4.78 -21.99 -15.38
N ARG A 130 -5.16 -22.74 -14.34
CA ARG A 130 -5.97 -22.23 -13.22
C ARG A 130 -5.21 -21.16 -12.44
N GLU A 131 -3.96 -21.45 -12.10
CA GLU A 131 -3.08 -20.55 -11.36
C GLU A 131 -2.74 -19.32 -12.18
N ALA A 132 -2.53 -19.46 -13.48
CA ALA A 132 -2.35 -18.34 -14.40
C ALA A 132 -3.58 -17.41 -14.42
N SER A 133 -4.80 -17.96 -14.45
CA SER A 133 -6.03 -17.16 -14.37
C SER A 133 -6.17 -16.41 -13.05
N LEU A 134 -5.77 -17.02 -11.91
CA LEU A 134 -5.77 -16.34 -10.62
C LEU A 134 -4.73 -15.21 -10.54
N LEU A 135 -3.57 -15.41 -11.17
CA LEU A 135 -2.56 -14.36 -11.30
C LEU A 135 -3.06 -13.21 -12.17
N ASP A 136 -3.75 -13.48 -13.26
CA ASP A 136 -4.33 -12.44 -14.13
C ASP A 136 -5.44 -11.65 -13.42
N ASP A 137 -6.26 -12.30 -12.59
CA ASP A 137 -7.20 -11.63 -11.71
C ASP A 137 -6.51 -10.68 -10.72
N PHE A 138 -5.41 -11.13 -10.10
CA PHE A 138 -4.58 -10.25 -9.28
C PHE A 138 -4.02 -9.08 -10.09
N ARG A 139 -3.42 -9.31 -11.27
CA ARG A 139 -2.81 -8.27 -12.10
C ARG A 139 -3.81 -7.19 -12.50
N THR A 140 -5.06 -7.58 -12.78
CA THR A 140 -6.14 -6.64 -13.09
C THR A 140 -6.44 -5.73 -11.89
N LYS A 141 -6.67 -6.31 -10.71
CA LYS A 141 -6.90 -5.56 -9.48
C LYS A 141 -5.70 -4.70 -9.05
N PHE A 142 -4.49 -5.23 -9.28
CA PHE A 142 -3.26 -4.52 -8.98
C PHE A 142 -3.04 -3.31 -9.88
N ALA A 143 -3.48 -3.35 -11.14
CA ALA A 143 -3.46 -2.18 -12.01
C ALA A 143 -4.34 -1.05 -11.46
N ASP A 144 -5.54 -1.37 -10.96
CA ASP A 144 -6.41 -0.41 -10.28
C ASP A 144 -5.78 0.14 -8.99
N TYR A 145 -5.16 -0.74 -8.19
CA TYR A 145 -4.41 -0.35 -7.00
C TYR A 145 -3.30 0.64 -7.34
N ARG A 146 -2.49 0.36 -8.35
CA ARG A 146 -1.37 1.23 -8.78
C ARG A 146 -1.84 2.61 -9.24
N ALA A 147 -2.91 2.67 -10.01
CA ALA A 147 -3.48 3.93 -10.50
C ALA A 147 -3.98 4.80 -9.33
N LEU A 148 -4.67 4.18 -8.39
CA LEU A 148 -5.19 4.84 -7.20
C LEU A 148 -4.06 5.26 -6.25
N ASP A 149 -3.11 4.36 -5.96
CA ASP A 149 -2.00 4.62 -5.04
C ASP A 149 -1.11 5.76 -5.54
N ARG A 150 -0.79 5.81 -6.82
CA ARG A 150 -0.05 6.94 -7.43
C ARG A 150 -0.74 8.26 -7.13
N ARG A 151 -2.04 8.38 -7.35
CA ARG A 151 -2.80 9.60 -7.09
C ARG A 151 -2.81 9.98 -5.61
N ILE A 152 -2.89 8.97 -4.71
CA ILE A 152 -2.81 9.19 -3.26
C ILE A 152 -1.42 9.71 -2.87
N LEU A 153 -0.36 9.11 -3.40
CA LEU A 153 1.02 9.51 -3.10
C LEU A 153 1.36 10.90 -3.62
N GLU A 154 0.89 11.26 -4.82
CA GLU A 154 1.02 12.62 -5.37
C GLU A 154 0.41 13.64 -4.40
N LEU A 155 -0.82 13.42 -3.92
CA LEU A 155 -1.47 14.28 -2.94
C LEU A 155 -0.75 14.27 -1.59
N ALA A 156 -0.28 13.11 -1.13
CA ALA A 156 0.43 12.99 0.15
C ALA A 156 1.72 13.82 0.17
N VAL A 157 2.51 13.78 -0.92
CA VAL A 157 3.77 14.53 -1.03
C VAL A 157 3.55 16.04 -1.18
N GLU A 158 2.42 16.48 -1.71
CA GLU A 158 2.08 17.92 -1.75
C GLU A 158 2.02 18.55 -0.36
N ASN A 159 1.53 17.83 0.65
CA ASN A 159 1.49 18.23 2.07
C ASN A 159 0.90 19.62 2.32
N THR A 160 -0.13 20.01 1.58
CA THR A 160 -0.63 21.39 1.63
C THR A 160 -1.24 21.78 2.97
N ASN A 161 -1.91 20.84 3.66
CA ASN A 161 -2.47 21.11 4.98
C ASN A 161 -1.36 21.28 6.05
N LEU A 162 -0.30 20.46 6.00
CA LEU A 162 0.85 20.63 6.90
C LEU A 162 1.59 21.93 6.64
N LYS A 163 1.74 22.34 5.37
CA LYS A 163 2.35 23.61 5.00
C LYS A 163 1.50 24.80 5.50
N ALA A 164 0.19 24.74 5.33
CA ALA A 164 -0.74 25.75 5.85
C ALA A 164 -0.65 25.85 7.38
N GLN A 165 -0.67 24.71 8.06
CA GLN A 165 -0.53 24.66 9.53
C GLN A 165 0.80 25.24 10.01
N ARG A 166 1.91 24.88 9.36
CA ARG A 166 3.23 25.42 9.70
C ARG A 166 3.26 26.94 9.52
N LEU A 167 2.72 27.45 8.40
CA LEU A 167 2.65 28.88 8.12
C LEU A 167 1.82 29.63 9.18
N SER A 168 0.67 29.07 9.59
CA SER A 168 -0.20 29.62 10.63
C SER A 168 0.52 29.74 11.98
N PHE A 169 1.22 28.69 12.41
CA PHE A 169 1.91 28.69 13.73
C PHE A 169 3.27 29.39 13.73
N THR A 170 3.79 29.81 12.61
CA THR A 170 5.09 30.50 12.54
C THR A 170 4.93 31.94 12.05
N SER A 171 4.98 32.17 10.75
CA SER A 171 5.00 33.49 10.13
C SER A 171 3.73 34.31 10.39
N ALA A 172 2.55 33.68 10.30
CA ALA A 172 1.30 34.35 10.60
C ALA A 172 1.23 34.75 12.10
N GLN A 173 1.61 33.83 13.02
CA GLN A 173 1.68 34.14 14.45
C GLN A 173 2.64 35.29 14.75
N GLN A 174 3.84 35.32 14.13
CA GLN A 174 4.79 36.41 14.30
C GLN A 174 4.23 37.76 13.84
N ALA A 175 3.47 37.77 12.73
CA ALA A 175 2.83 38.99 12.22
C ALA A 175 1.72 39.49 13.16
N VAL A 176 0.94 38.57 13.75
CA VAL A 176 -0.06 38.92 14.77
C VAL A 176 0.60 39.51 16.02
N ASP A 177 1.71 38.90 16.48
CA ASP A 177 2.44 39.39 17.65
C ASP A 177 3.06 40.79 17.38
N ALA A 178 3.62 41.02 16.19
CA ALA A 178 4.10 42.32 15.78
C ALA A 178 2.98 43.39 15.74
N THR A 179 1.78 43.01 15.25
CA THR A 179 0.60 43.88 15.26
C THR A 179 0.22 44.25 16.69
N ARG A 180 0.14 43.25 17.58
CA ARG A 180 -0.15 43.46 19.01
C ARG A 180 0.86 44.40 19.66
N ASP A 181 2.17 44.17 19.48
CA ASP A 181 3.23 44.90 20.13
C ASP A 181 3.26 46.37 19.70
N ALA A 182 2.97 46.64 18.43
CA ALA A 182 2.82 47.99 17.89
C ALA A 182 1.61 48.71 18.49
N LEU A 183 0.45 48.05 18.57
CA LEU A 183 -0.78 48.62 19.16
C LEU A 183 -0.64 48.85 20.65
N ASP A 184 -0.01 47.93 21.40
CA ASP A 184 0.28 48.11 22.83
C ASP A 184 1.23 49.28 23.09
N THR A 185 2.17 49.53 22.18
CA THR A 185 3.08 50.64 22.27
C THR A 185 2.34 51.98 22.06
N ILE A 186 1.41 52.06 21.12
CA ILE A 186 0.51 53.21 20.95
C ILE A 186 -0.26 53.44 22.25
N GLY A 187 -0.89 52.42 22.83
CA GLY A 187 -1.64 52.52 24.06
C GLY A 187 -0.81 53.02 25.27
N ARG A 188 0.49 52.73 25.31
CA ARG A 188 1.43 53.25 26.31
C ARG A 188 1.80 54.73 26.07
N TRP A 189 2.11 55.09 24.80
CA TRP A 189 2.53 56.44 24.47
C TRP A 189 1.41 57.47 24.59
N GLU A 190 0.18 57.08 24.35
CA GLU A 190 -1.02 57.90 24.46
C GLU A 190 -1.64 57.86 25.88
N ALA A 191 -0.98 57.25 26.86
CA ALA A 191 -1.53 56.99 28.21
C ALA A 191 -1.96 58.25 28.98
N SER A 192 -1.34 59.41 28.72
CA SER A 192 -1.66 60.69 29.38
C SER A 192 -2.74 61.51 28.65
N LYS A 193 -3.31 61.00 27.55
CA LYS A 193 -4.27 61.76 26.76
C LYS A 193 -5.71 61.54 27.24
N PRO A 194 -6.58 62.57 27.12
CA PRO A 194 -8.00 62.44 27.50
C PRO A 194 -8.72 61.33 26.74
N GLN A 195 -8.27 61.01 25.51
CA GLN A 195 -8.87 60.00 24.61
C GLN A 195 -8.23 58.62 24.74
N VAL A 196 -7.35 58.39 25.73
CA VAL A 196 -6.59 57.12 25.89
C VAL A 196 -7.49 55.90 25.90
N TRP A 197 -8.66 55.96 26.50
CA TRP A 197 -9.59 54.85 26.55
C TRP A 197 -10.18 54.52 25.17
N HIS A 198 -10.48 55.53 24.39
CA HIS A 198 -10.97 55.33 23.03
C HIS A 198 -9.87 54.74 22.14
N ILE A 199 -8.62 55.30 22.23
CA ILE A 199 -7.46 54.77 21.52
C ILE A 199 -7.21 53.32 21.88
N LYS A 200 -7.23 52.95 23.18
CA LYS A 200 -7.07 51.56 23.59
C LYS A 200 -8.22 50.65 23.11
N ALA A 201 -9.45 51.13 23.16
CA ALA A 201 -10.60 50.36 22.67
C ALA A 201 -10.44 50.03 21.17
N LEU A 202 -10.12 50.99 20.31
CA LEU A 202 -9.90 50.76 18.90
C LEU A 202 -8.71 49.82 18.64
N ALA A 203 -7.62 49.96 19.38
CA ALA A 203 -6.47 49.07 19.28
C ALA A 203 -6.84 47.60 19.65
N TYR A 204 -7.61 47.40 20.73
CA TYR A 204 -8.07 46.07 21.13
C TYR A 204 -9.13 45.50 20.15
N GLU A 205 -10.03 46.33 19.62
CA GLU A 205 -10.98 45.87 18.59
C GLU A 205 -10.27 45.45 17.32
N ALA A 206 -9.25 46.19 16.84
CA ALA A 206 -8.42 45.78 15.73
C ALA A 206 -7.70 44.45 16.00
N LEU A 207 -7.06 44.32 17.18
CA LEU A 207 -6.37 43.09 17.57
C LEU A 207 -7.32 41.92 17.73
N ALA A 208 -8.52 42.13 18.28
CA ALA A 208 -9.54 41.09 18.40
C ALA A 208 -9.95 40.51 17.03
N SER A 209 -10.10 41.42 16.04
CA SER A 209 -10.43 41.03 14.65
C SER A 209 -9.29 40.23 14.00
N VAL A 210 -8.03 40.62 14.21
CA VAL A 210 -6.86 39.87 13.74
C VAL A 210 -6.83 38.48 14.39
N ARG A 211 -7.11 38.38 15.68
CA ARG A 211 -7.19 37.10 16.40
C ARG A 211 -8.37 36.24 15.94
N GLU A 212 -9.50 36.84 15.54
CA GLU A 212 -10.61 36.10 14.98
C GLU A 212 -10.19 35.40 13.68
N ILE A 213 -9.49 36.08 12.79
CA ILE A 213 -8.95 35.47 11.55
C ILE A 213 -8.05 34.29 11.92
N GLN A 214 -7.10 34.50 12.83
CA GLN A 214 -6.16 33.46 13.26
C GLN A 214 -6.84 32.23 13.83
N VAL A 215 -7.86 32.41 14.67
CA VAL A 215 -8.65 31.29 15.24
C VAL A 215 -9.41 30.50 14.17
N LEU A 216 -9.79 31.15 13.07
CA LEU A 216 -10.49 30.51 11.94
C LEU A 216 -9.55 29.74 11.01
N GLU A 217 -8.22 29.94 11.06
CA GLU A 217 -7.27 29.21 10.22
C GLU A 217 -7.29 27.69 10.47
N ALA A 218 -7.23 27.27 11.73
CA ALA A 218 -7.19 25.85 12.09
C ALA A 218 -8.45 25.07 11.64
N PRO A 219 -9.69 25.52 11.92
CA PRO A 219 -10.88 24.88 11.35
C PRO A 219 -10.91 24.90 9.83
N HIS A 220 -10.41 25.97 9.17
CA HIS A 220 -10.34 26.04 7.71
C HIS A 220 -9.35 24.99 7.14
N ILE A 221 -8.19 24.78 7.79
CA ILE A 221 -7.17 23.78 7.38
C ILE A 221 -7.72 22.36 7.52
N ALA A 222 -8.56 22.09 8.52
CA ALA A 222 -9.12 20.78 8.79
C ALA A 222 -10.40 20.47 8.01
N GLU A 223 -11.04 21.50 7.40
CA GLU A 223 -12.36 21.36 6.76
C GLU A 223 -12.24 20.62 5.42
N ARG A 224 -13.24 19.75 5.16
CA ARG A 224 -13.35 18.98 3.91
C ARG A 224 -14.37 19.56 2.94
N ASN A 225 -15.34 20.31 3.48
CA ASN A 225 -16.48 20.79 2.75
C ASN A 225 -16.20 22.20 2.21
N ASP A 226 -16.19 22.35 0.89
CA ASP A 226 -15.93 23.64 0.22
C ASP A 226 -16.92 24.75 0.61
N VAL A 227 -18.19 24.40 0.91
CA VAL A 227 -19.21 25.39 1.35
C VAL A 227 -18.89 25.86 2.78
N ALA A 228 -18.45 24.94 3.66
CA ALA A 228 -18.03 25.31 5.01
C ALA A 228 -16.76 26.16 4.99
N MET A 229 -15.76 25.81 4.16
CA MET A 229 -14.57 26.64 3.94
C MET A 229 -14.95 28.06 3.50
N THR A 230 -15.85 28.19 2.51
CA THR A 230 -16.32 29.51 2.04
C THR A 230 -16.98 30.34 3.13
N ARG A 231 -17.70 29.70 4.08
CA ARG A 231 -18.27 30.43 5.23
C ARG A 231 -17.18 30.95 6.19
N LEU A 232 -16.13 30.16 6.44
CA LEU A 232 -15.00 30.58 7.25
C LEU A 232 -14.25 31.74 6.59
N GLU A 233 -14.00 31.67 5.29
CA GLU A 233 -13.36 32.75 4.51
C GLU A 233 -14.16 34.05 4.56
N LYS A 234 -15.49 34.00 4.43
CA LYS A 234 -16.32 35.20 4.57
C LYS A 234 -16.21 35.84 5.95
N ARG A 235 -16.08 35.03 7.02
CA ARG A 235 -15.83 35.53 8.37
C ARG A 235 -14.44 36.15 8.51
N MET A 236 -13.42 35.51 7.93
CA MET A 236 -12.05 36.06 7.92
C MET A 236 -12.01 37.41 7.21
N LEU A 237 -12.68 37.51 6.06
CA LEU A 237 -12.76 38.79 5.30
C LEU A 237 -13.48 39.90 6.09
N ALA A 238 -14.60 39.59 6.74
CA ALA A 238 -15.32 40.56 7.57
C ALA A 238 -14.46 41.02 8.78
N ALA A 239 -13.69 40.10 9.36
CA ALA A 239 -12.77 40.46 10.46
C ALA A 239 -11.58 41.31 9.95
N GLU A 240 -11.07 41.05 8.72
CA GLU A 240 -10.05 41.90 8.08
C GLU A 240 -10.57 43.32 7.87
N ASP A 241 -11.77 43.47 7.28
CA ASP A 241 -12.39 44.77 7.03
C ASP A 241 -12.56 45.53 8.36
N ASN A 242 -13.01 44.84 9.42
CA ASN A 242 -13.13 45.50 10.73
C ASN A 242 -11.76 45.92 11.31
N ALA A 243 -10.74 45.09 11.23
CA ALA A 243 -9.39 45.41 11.71
C ALA A 243 -8.85 46.66 10.98
N ARG A 244 -8.97 46.71 9.66
CA ARG A 244 -8.54 47.90 8.83
C ARG A 244 -9.33 49.14 9.15
N SER A 245 -10.66 49.05 9.36
CA SER A 245 -11.51 50.15 9.78
C SER A 245 -11.05 50.72 11.12
N LYS A 246 -10.80 49.87 12.11
CA LYS A 246 -10.35 50.30 13.45
C LYS A 246 -8.98 50.97 13.43
N LEU A 247 -8.04 50.46 12.62
CA LEU A 247 -6.74 51.14 12.43
C LEU A 247 -6.90 52.52 11.78
N LYS A 248 -7.79 52.65 10.79
CA LYS A 248 -8.11 53.94 10.15
C LYS A 248 -8.74 54.96 11.13
N GLU A 249 -9.66 54.52 11.97
CA GLU A 249 -10.25 55.32 13.05
C GLU A 249 -9.16 55.77 14.05
N LEU A 250 -8.28 54.82 14.43
CA LEU A 250 -7.14 55.07 15.32
C LEU A 250 -6.18 56.14 14.75
N ALA A 251 -5.95 56.14 13.42
CA ALA A 251 -5.10 57.09 12.74
C ALA A 251 -5.56 58.55 12.91
N GLY A 252 -6.88 58.77 13.07
CA GLY A 252 -7.45 60.11 13.33
C GLY A 252 -7.25 60.59 14.77
N LEU A 253 -6.88 59.72 15.71
CA LEU A 253 -6.81 60.03 17.14
C LEU A 253 -5.37 60.09 17.69
N VAL A 254 -4.42 59.37 17.06
CA VAL A 254 -3.04 59.28 17.56
C VAL A 254 -2.23 60.51 17.25
N GLN A 255 -1.29 60.84 18.17
CA GLN A 255 -0.34 61.95 17.99
C GLN A 255 0.68 61.66 16.89
N PRO A 256 1.33 62.68 16.30
CA PRO A 256 2.40 62.50 15.29
C PRO A 256 3.52 61.57 15.78
N THR A 257 3.82 61.53 17.09
CA THR A 257 4.83 60.65 17.71
C THR A 257 4.45 59.19 17.68
N SER A 258 3.16 58.86 17.65
CA SER A 258 2.64 57.47 17.61
C SER A 258 2.41 56.97 16.19
N ARG A 259 2.47 57.82 15.18
CA ARG A 259 2.27 57.45 13.77
C ARG A 259 3.22 56.37 13.24
N PRO A 260 4.53 56.37 13.60
CA PRO A 260 5.41 55.27 13.18
C PRO A 260 4.96 53.92 13.70
N GLN A 261 4.42 53.85 14.92
CA GLN A 261 3.91 52.58 15.50
C GLN A 261 2.60 52.18 14.83
N LEU A 262 1.74 53.11 14.47
CA LEU A 262 0.55 52.80 13.68
C LEU A 262 0.92 52.24 12.29
N ALA A 263 1.87 52.85 11.61
CA ALA A 263 2.38 52.34 10.32
C ALA A 263 3.02 50.91 10.49
N ALA A 264 3.69 50.68 11.63
CA ALA A 264 4.21 49.33 11.94
C ALA A 264 3.08 48.32 12.15
N ALA A 265 1.99 48.70 12.84
CA ALA A 265 0.80 47.84 13.03
C ALA A 265 0.11 47.53 11.69
N GLU A 266 -0.08 48.55 10.83
CA GLU A 266 -0.65 48.38 9.48
C GLU A 266 0.20 47.46 8.60
N THR A 267 1.54 47.62 8.65
CA THR A 267 2.49 46.78 7.92
C THR A 267 2.43 45.33 8.43
N ALA A 268 2.39 45.12 9.73
CA ALA A 268 2.29 43.82 10.35
C ALA A 268 0.96 43.13 10.01
N LEU A 269 -0.16 43.88 10.07
CA LEU A 269 -1.47 43.38 9.62
C LEU A 269 -1.41 43.01 8.13
N GLY A 270 -0.83 43.81 7.26
CA GLY A 270 -0.69 43.48 5.84
C GLY A 270 0.03 42.16 5.63
N ARG A 271 1.17 41.94 6.32
CA ARG A 271 1.90 40.67 6.26
C ARG A 271 1.06 39.50 6.77
N PHE A 272 0.32 39.67 7.87
CA PHE A 272 -0.57 38.67 8.39
C PHE A 272 -1.65 38.27 7.35
N ILE A 273 -2.26 39.22 6.69
CA ILE A 273 -3.27 38.98 5.65
C ILE A 273 -2.68 38.24 4.46
N ASP A 274 -1.46 38.59 4.04
CA ASP A 274 -0.75 37.87 2.98
C ASP A 274 -0.50 36.41 3.37
N TYR A 275 -0.07 36.15 4.60
CA TYR A 275 0.10 34.78 5.10
C TYR A 275 -1.24 34.03 5.21
N ASN A 276 -2.30 34.71 5.68
CA ASN A 276 -3.63 34.10 5.72
C ASN A 276 -4.14 33.74 4.32
N ALA A 277 -3.90 34.57 3.31
CA ALA A 277 -4.25 34.24 1.92
C ALA A 277 -3.51 32.98 1.42
N ASP A 278 -2.24 32.83 1.75
CA ASP A 278 -1.46 31.63 1.43
C ASP A 278 -1.97 30.40 2.21
N ILE A 279 -2.32 30.55 3.48
CA ILE A 279 -2.92 29.46 4.31
C ILE A 279 -4.24 29.02 3.69
N VAL A 280 -5.12 29.95 3.33
CA VAL A 280 -6.40 29.64 2.66
C VAL A 280 -6.17 28.91 1.33
N ARG A 281 -5.26 29.38 0.50
CA ARG A 281 -4.91 28.75 -0.78
C ARG A 281 -4.40 27.31 -0.61
N LEU A 282 -3.49 27.09 0.35
CA LEU A 282 -2.95 25.76 0.66
C LEU A 282 -4.02 24.83 1.20
N SER A 283 -4.86 25.29 2.14
CA SER A 283 -5.91 24.48 2.74
C SER A 283 -7.05 24.17 1.74
N ARG A 284 -7.35 25.05 0.78
CA ARG A 284 -8.29 24.77 -0.33
C ARG A 284 -7.80 23.64 -1.22
N ARG A 285 -6.52 23.47 -1.44
CA ARG A 285 -5.95 22.31 -2.13
C ARG A 285 -6.21 21.01 -1.37
N ASN A 286 -6.13 21.05 -0.06
CA ASN A 286 -6.58 20.03 0.90
C ASN A 286 -5.98 18.64 0.62
N SER A 287 -4.69 18.58 0.24
CA SER A 287 -4.07 17.37 -0.30
C SER A 287 -3.94 16.26 0.74
N ASN A 288 -3.58 16.57 1.99
CA ASN A 288 -3.47 15.57 3.06
C ASN A 288 -4.83 14.96 3.42
N VAL A 289 -5.87 15.79 3.52
CA VAL A 289 -7.22 15.32 3.86
C VAL A 289 -7.79 14.45 2.72
N ARG A 290 -7.53 14.83 1.46
CA ARG A 290 -7.97 14.07 0.28
C ARG A 290 -7.22 12.74 0.16
N SER A 291 -5.89 12.74 0.32
CA SER A 291 -5.09 11.51 0.27
C SER A 291 -5.49 10.53 1.37
N LEU A 292 -5.71 11.03 2.60
CA LEU A 292 -6.18 10.23 3.72
C LEU A 292 -7.56 9.62 3.46
N ALA A 293 -8.51 10.41 2.97
CA ALA A 293 -9.86 9.92 2.65
C ALA A 293 -9.82 8.81 1.58
N MET A 294 -9.05 9.00 0.50
CA MET A 294 -8.89 8.00 -0.55
C MET A 294 -8.18 6.74 -0.03
N SER A 295 -7.18 6.89 0.85
CA SER A 295 -6.45 5.77 1.44
C SER A 295 -7.36 4.91 2.34
N LEU A 296 -8.17 5.52 3.20
CA LEU A 296 -9.04 4.83 4.15
C LEU A 296 -10.26 4.16 3.49
N ASP A 297 -10.73 4.65 2.38
CA ASP A 297 -11.92 4.09 1.68
C ASP A 297 -11.51 3.27 0.45
N GLN A 298 -11.14 3.94 -0.63
CA GLN A 298 -10.94 3.31 -1.94
C GLN A 298 -9.73 2.37 -1.95
N LYS A 299 -8.56 2.85 -1.49
CA LYS A 299 -7.32 2.04 -1.47
C LYS A 299 -7.48 0.79 -0.62
N ARG A 300 -8.09 0.90 0.56
CA ARG A 300 -8.33 -0.25 1.45
C ARG A 300 -9.16 -1.35 0.77
N LYS A 301 -10.20 -0.99 0.02
CA LYS A 301 -11.06 -1.95 -0.70
C LYS A 301 -10.29 -2.66 -1.82
N VAL A 302 -9.54 -1.91 -2.61
CA VAL A 302 -8.77 -2.47 -3.72
C VAL A 302 -7.61 -3.32 -3.20
N ALA A 303 -6.92 -2.88 -2.14
CA ALA A 303 -5.85 -3.65 -1.51
C ALA A 303 -6.37 -4.99 -0.97
N ALA A 304 -7.51 -5.01 -0.27
CA ALA A 304 -8.13 -6.24 0.20
C ALA A 304 -8.49 -7.20 -0.96
N ALA A 305 -8.94 -6.68 -2.10
CA ALA A 305 -9.21 -7.48 -3.29
C ALA A 305 -7.93 -8.08 -3.89
N CYS A 306 -6.83 -7.34 -3.93
CA CYS A 306 -5.51 -7.83 -4.35
C CYS A 306 -5.02 -8.96 -3.42
N GLU A 307 -5.09 -8.74 -2.09
CA GLU A 307 -4.70 -9.76 -1.10
C GLU A 307 -5.53 -11.05 -1.25
N ALA A 308 -6.85 -10.92 -1.46
CA ALA A 308 -7.72 -12.09 -1.65
C ALA A 308 -7.32 -12.89 -2.88
N SER A 309 -6.98 -12.23 -4.01
CA SER A 309 -6.50 -12.91 -5.22
C SER A 309 -5.17 -13.61 -5.00
N LEU A 310 -4.21 -12.98 -4.29
CA LEU A 310 -2.92 -13.61 -3.97
C LEU A 310 -3.06 -14.80 -3.02
N ARG A 311 -3.96 -14.74 -2.04
CA ARG A 311 -4.26 -15.88 -1.17
C ARG A 311 -4.90 -17.03 -1.94
N ALA A 312 -5.86 -16.74 -2.84
CA ALA A 312 -6.47 -17.76 -3.70
C ALA A 312 -5.42 -18.45 -4.59
N LEU A 313 -4.47 -17.68 -5.13
CA LEU A 313 -3.35 -18.21 -5.90
C LEU A 313 -2.43 -19.08 -5.02
N GLN A 314 -2.13 -18.64 -3.80
CA GLN A 314 -1.34 -19.42 -2.83
C GLN A 314 -1.99 -20.77 -2.50
N ASP A 315 -3.30 -20.78 -2.25
CA ASP A 315 -4.06 -21.98 -1.95
C ASP A 315 -4.08 -22.95 -3.15
N ALA A 316 -4.26 -22.44 -4.37
CA ALA A 316 -4.19 -23.26 -5.59
C ALA A 316 -2.80 -23.90 -5.78
N LEU A 317 -1.73 -23.13 -5.57
CA LEU A 317 -0.35 -23.62 -5.64
C LEU A 317 -0.03 -24.64 -4.54
N ALA A 318 -0.62 -24.51 -3.35
CA ALA A 318 -0.47 -25.49 -2.27
C ALA A 318 -1.11 -26.83 -2.64
N GLN A 319 -2.28 -26.83 -3.27
CA GLN A 319 -2.99 -28.02 -3.72
C GLN A 319 -2.19 -28.82 -4.78
N GLN A 320 -1.46 -28.17 -5.67
CA GLN A 320 -0.60 -28.82 -6.68
C GLN A 320 0.50 -29.69 -6.05
N GLY A 321 0.99 -29.35 -4.85
CA GLY A 321 2.02 -30.12 -4.14
C GLY A 321 1.54 -31.47 -3.61
N PHE A 322 0.24 -31.63 -3.35
CA PHE A 322 -0.35 -32.88 -2.87
C PHE A 322 -0.65 -33.88 -3.99
N MET A 323 -0.84 -33.44 -5.21
CA MET A 323 -1.15 -34.33 -6.35
C MET A 323 0.08 -34.98 -6.97
N GLY A 324 1.27 -34.44 -6.74
CA GLY A 324 2.54 -34.99 -7.25
C GLY A 324 3.16 -36.10 -6.38
N THR A 325 2.57 -36.45 -5.23
CA THR A 325 3.07 -37.46 -4.28
C THR A 325 2.22 -38.75 -4.24
N ARG A 326 1.31 -38.96 -5.20
CA ARG A 326 0.55 -40.18 -5.39
C ARG A 326 1.04 -41.02 -6.57
#